data_d94f2b2ccbd58e31c83239fc778a2dc0
#
_entry.id   d94f2b2ccbd58e31c83239fc778a2dc0
#
_cell.length_a   1.000
_cell.length_b   1.000
_cell.length_c   1.000
_cell.angle_alpha   90.00
_cell.angle_beta   90.00
_cell.angle_gamma   90.00
#
_symmetry.space_group_name_H-M   'P 1'
#
loop_
_entity.id
_entity.type
_entity.pdbx_description
1 polymer ?
#
loop_
_entity_poly.entity_id
_entity_poly.type
_entity_poly.pdbx_seq_one_letter_code
_entity_poly.pdbx_strand_id
1 'polypeptide(L)'
;RYVPLHVPADSRHYVRDSILAGQASKVRFELNGDLHDMPFRQPGSGVFRITAPVRDVRYAYVPASHLHPGDKPWPELNKLSGELVFEGAGMQVRQAKSILDGNERIRVEQATATIADFDKTQVIVNAQARGPLADMLATVKRTQVDTLTRSAMAQTVADGDALLQLQLDLPVHHMEQSKVAGKVLLAGNRIQFHGDAPVVKQVTGAV
;
A
#
# COMPACT_ATOMS: atom_id res chain seq x y z
N ARG A 1 -18.55 -4.37 10.93
CA ARG A 1 -18.58 -2.97 10.42
C ARG A 1 -18.79 -1.97 11.55
N TYR A 2 -17.95 -1.97 12.54
CA TYR A 2 -18.07 -1.03 13.66
C TYR A 2 -16.82 -0.14 13.66
N VAL A 3 -16.96 1.09 13.18
CA VAL A 3 -15.95 2.13 13.37
C VAL A 3 -16.49 3.05 14.46
N PRO A 4 -15.76 3.27 15.57
CA PRO A 4 -16.24 4.09 16.68
C PRO A 4 -16.63 5.51 16.23
N LEU A 5 -17.69 6.06 16.82
CA LEU A 5 -18.21 7.40 16.48
C LEU A 5 -17.21 8.54 16.77
N HIS A 6 -16.23 8.31 17.63
CA HIS A 6 -15.16 9.27 17.96
C HIS A 6 -14.12 9.44 16.83
N VAL A 7 -14.08 8.52 15.86
CA VAL A 7 -13.21 8.66 14.68
C VAL A 7 -13.82 9.73 13.76
N PRO A 8 -13.02 10.69 13.24
CA PRO A 8 -13.50 11.70 12.31
C PRO A 8 -14.28 11.11 11.14
N ALA A 9 -15.30 11.83 10.67
CA ALA A 9 -16.22 11.34 9.64
C ALA A 9 -15.47 10.93 8.36
N ASP A 10 -14.49 11.73 7.94
CA ASP A 10 -13.68 11.48 6.73
C ASP A 10 -12.88 10.18 6.85
N SER A 11 -12.27 9.93 8.01
CA SER A 11 -11.55 8.68 8.26
C SER A 11 -12.49 7.47 8.26
N ARG A 12 -13.71 7.60 8.79
CA ARG A 12 -14.72 6.54 8.75
C ARG A 12 -15.18 6.24 7.32
N HIS A 13 -15.39 7.29 6.52
CA HIS A 13 -15.75 7.15 5.10
C HIS A 13 -14.64 6.47 4.33
N TYR A 14 -13.39 6.92 4.52
CA TYR A 14 -12.23 6.30 3.90
C TYR A 14 -12.12 4.81 4.22
N VAL A 15 -12.18 4.43 5.50
CA VAL A 15 -12.10 3.02 5.91
C VAL A 15 -13.22 2.17 5.31
N ARG A 16 -14.45 2.72 5.27
CA ARG A 16 -15.60 2.05 4.66
C ARG A 16 -15.40 1.83 3.16
N ASP A 17 -14.88 2.83 2.46
CA ASP A 17 -14.77 2.81 1.00
C ASP A 17 -13.50 2.08 0.54
N SER A 18 -12.46 2.02 1.40
CA SER A 18 -11.20 1.32 1.12
C SER A 18 -11.26 -0.19 1.39
N ILE A 19 -12.00 -0.63 2.42
CA ILE A 19 -12.07 -2.05 2.80
C ILE A 19 -13.35 -2.64 2.19
N LEU A 20 -13.23 -3.23 1.02
CA LEU A 20 -14.36 -3.75 0.25
C LEU A 20 -14.83 -5.12 0.76
N ALA A 21 -13.91 -5.96 1.24
CA ALA A 21 -14.17 -7.27 1.81
C ALA A 21 -13.02 -7.66 2.75
N GLY A 22 -13.20 -8.72 3.55
CA GLY A 22 -12.16 -9.28 4.38
C GLY A 22 -12.68 -9.86 5.69
N GLN A 23 -11.78 -10.54 6.39
CA GLN A 23 -12.05 -11.17 7.68
C GLN A 23 -10.97 -10.80 8.68
N ALA A 24 -11.36 -10.49 9.91
CA ALA A 24 -10.47 -10.41 11.06
C ALA A 24 -10.77 -11.57 12.02
N SER A 25 -9.74 -12.19 12.57
CA SER A 25 -9.89 -13.31 13.50
C SER A 25 -9.04 -13.09 14.73
N LYS A 26 -9.50 -13.62 15.87
CA LYS A 26 -8.74 -13.59 17.15
C LYS A 26 -8.26 -12.17 17.51
N VAL A 27 -9.14 -11.19 17.37
CA VAL A 27 -8.86 -9.81 17.79
C VAL A 27 -8.57 -9.78 19.28
N ARG A 28 -7.43 -9.20 19.66
CA ARG A 28 -7.00 -9.03 21.05
C ARG A 28 -7.08 -7.57 21.42
N PHE A 29 -7.61 -7.31 22.59
CA PHE A 29 -7.66 -5.98 23.22
C PHE A 29 -6.82 -6.00 24.47
N GLU A 30 -5.98 -4.99 24.63
CA GLU A 30 -5.24 -4.72 25.85
C GLU A 30 -5.47 -3.26 26.21
N LEU A 31 -6.05 -3.03 27.38
CA LEU A 31 -6.34 -1.71 27.92
C LEU A 31 -5.97 -1.70 29.41
N ASN A 32 -5.01 -0.86 29.78
CA ASN A 32 -4.57 -0.70 31.15
C ASN A 32 -4.12 0.76 31.36
N GLY A 33 -4.57 1.39 32.42
CA GLY A 33 -4.27 2.77 32.75
C GLY A 33 -5.52 3.60 33.02
N ASP A 34 -5.34 4.89 33.32
CA ASP A 34 -6.44 5.83 33.49
C ASP A 34 -7.00 6.22 32.11
N LEU A 35 -8.31 6.04 31.91
CA LEU A 35 -8.98 6.36 30.65
C LEU A 35 -8.92 7.84 30.29
N HIS A 36 -8.67 8.74 31.24
CA HIS A 36 -8.47 10.16 30.98
C HIS A 36 -7.16 10.43 30.24
N ASP A 37 -6.16 9.55 30.37
CA ASP A 37 -4.86 9.66 29.70
C ASP A 37 -4.83 9.05 28.30
N MET A 38 -5.97 8.49 27.84
CA MET A 38 -6.05 7.94 26.48
C MET A 38 -5.73 9.01 25.43
N PRO A 39 -4.96 8.68 24.40
CA PRO A 39 -4.46 7.36 23.99
C PRO A 39 -3.09 6.94 24.57
N PHE A 40 -2.75 7.32 25.79
CA PHE A 40 -1.53 6.93 26.52
C PHE A 40 -0.22 7.31 25.78
N ARG A 41 -0.10 8.59 25.44
CA ARG A 41 1.08 9.10 24.68
C ARG A 41 2.34 9.16 25.52
N GLN A 42 2.22 9.24 26.85
CA GLN A 42 3.36 9.32 27.75
C GLN A 42 3.80 7.91 28.17
N PRO A 43 5.11 7.60 28.14
CA PRO A 43 5.62 6.34 28.65
C PRO A 43 5.16 6.07 30.08
N GLY A 44 4.55 4.91 30.34
CA GLY A 44 4.11 4.50 31.67
C GLY A 44 2.73 5.02 32.09
N SER A 45 2.04 5.86 31.29
CA SER A 45 0.65 6.31 31.62
C SER A 45 -0.38 5.22 31.42
N GLY A 46 -0.11 4.23 30.56
CA GLY A 46 -1.00 3.12 30.30
C GLY A 46 -0.70 2.37 29.02
N VAL A 47 -1.55 1.43 28.68
CA VAL A 47 -1.47 0.63 27.44
C VAL A 47 -2.85 0.63 26.79
N PHE A 48 -2.89 0.99 25.52
CA PHE A 48 -3.98 0.72 24.60
C PHE A 48 -3.44 0.02 23.40
N ARG A 49 -3.83 -1.24 23.19
CA ARG A 49 -3.42 -2.02 22.01
C ARG A 49 -4.56 -2.87 21.51
N ILE A 50 -4.76 -2.85 20.20
CA ILE A 50 -5.64 -3.78 19.50
C ILE A 50 -4.80 -4.48 18.45
N THR A 51 -4.81 -5.82 18.47
CA THR A 51 -4.12 -6.64 17.48
C THR A 51 -5.14 -7.50 16.76
N ALA A 52 -5.21 -7.38 15.44
CA ALA A 52 -6.17 -8.07 14.60
C ALA A 52 -5.46 -8.74 13.40
N PRO A 53 -5.23 -10.05 13.43
CA PRO A 53 -4.88 -10.78 12.22
C PRO A 53 -6.02 -10.68 11.20
N VAL A 54 -5.68 -10.29 9.98
CA VAL A 54 -6.63 -10.12 8.88
C VAL A 54 -6.28 -11.03 7.72
N ARG A 55 -7.29 -11.45 6.94
CA ARG A 55 -7.14 -12.29 5.76
C ARG A 55 -8.23 -12.02 4.74
N ASP A 56 -7.93 -12.40 3.50
CA ASP A 56 -8.85 -12.26 2.36
C ASP A 56 -9.41 -10.84 2.23
N VAL A 57 -8.58 -9.83 2.58
CA VAL A 57 -9.00 -8.42 2.47
C VAL A 57 -8.85 -7.97 1.03
N ARG A 58 -9.94 -7.37 0.49
CA ARG A 58 -9.89 -6.57 -0.72
C ARG A 58 -9.77 -5.11 -0.32
N TYR A 59 -8.67 -4.48 -0.74
CA TYR A 59 -8.30 -3.15 -0.28
C TYR A 59 -8.01 -2.20 -1.44
N ALA A 60 -8.82 -1.16 -1.55
CA ALA A 60 -8.64 -0.04 -2.46
C ALA A 60 -8.02 1.13 -1.67
N TYR A 61 -6.69 1.28 -1.72
CA TYR A 61 -6.01 2.34 -0.97
C TYR A 61 -6.32 3.75 -1.49
N VAL A 62 -6.78 3.87 -2.73
CA VAL A 62 -7.46 5.08 -3.25
C VAL A 62 -8.83 4.61 -3.76
N PRO A 63 -9.89 4.73 -2.94
CA PRO A 63 -11.23 4.34 -3.34
C PRO A 63 -11.75 5.15 -4.53
N ALA A 64 -12.64 4.55 -5.31
CA ALA A 64 -13.25 5.24 -6.47
C ALA A 64 -13.96 6.55 -6.08
N SER A 65 -14.48 6.65 -4.85
CA SER A 65 -15.10 7.87 -4.31
C SER A 65 -14.12 9.06 -4.15
N HIS A 66 -12.81 8.81 -4.23
CA HIS A 66 -11.75 9.83 -4.12
C HIS A 66 -11.11 10.16 -5.48
N LEU A 67 -11.58 9.56 -6.57
CA LEU A 67 -11.12 9.86 -7.93
C LEU A 67 -11.93 10.99 -8.54
N HIS A 68 -11.29 11.83 -9.32
CA HIS A 68 -11.98 12.84 -10.13
C HIS A 68 -12.50 12.21 -11.44
N PRO A 69 -13.53 12.81 -12.05
CA PRO A 69 -14.00 12.37 -13.36
C PRO A 69 -12.87 12.40 -14.40
N GLY A 70 -12.61 11.25 -15.03
CA GLY A 70 -11.53 11.09 -16.02
C GLY A 70 -10.20 10.55 -15.47
N ASP A 71 -10.05 10.42 -14.15
CA ASP A 71 -8.87 9.79 -13.55
C ASP A 71 -8.82 8.30 -13.86
N LYS A 72 -7.61 7.80 -14.15
CA LYS A 72 -7.36 6.35 -14.20
C LYS A 72 -7.49 5.75 -12.79
N PRO A 73 -7.95 4.49 -12.65
CA PRO A 73 -8.00 3.84 -11.35
C PRO A 73 -6.58 3.63 -10.77
N TRP A 74 -6.52 3.50 -9.45
CA TRP A 74 -5.33 2.99 -8.79
C TRP A 74 -5.36 1.47 -8.73
N PRO A 75 -4.19 0.79 -8.70
CA PRO A 75 -4.16 -0.66 -8.51
C PRO A 75 -4.75 -1.02 -7.14
N GLU A 76 -5.66 -1.97 -7.09
CA GLU A 76 -6.22 -2.49 -5.83
C GLU A 76 -5.46 -3.74 -5.38
N LEU A 77 -5.54 -4.04 -4.08
CA LEU A 77 -4.96 -5.24 -3.49
C LEU A 77 -6.06 -6.25 -3.19
N ASN A 78 -5.85 -7.51 -3.56
CA ASN A 78 -6.76 -8.60 -3.31
C ASN A 78 -6.08 -9.70 -2.48
N LYS A 79 -6.87 -10.52 -1.78
CA LYS A 79 -6.37 -11.57 -0.88
C LYS A 79 -5.32 -11.06 0.12
N LEU A 80 -5.44 -9.80 0.53
CA LEU A 80 -4.49 -9.22 1.48
C LEU A 80 -4.64 -9.92 2.83
N SER A 81 -3.51 -10.34 3.39
CA SER A 81 -3.40 -10.92 4.72
C SER A 81 -2.27 -10.24 5.48
N GLY A 82 -2.36 -10.17 6.79
CA GLY A 82 -1.37 -9.55 7.65
C GLY A 82 -1.89 -9.35 9.07
N GLU A 83 -1.19 -8.56 9.83
CA GLU A 83 -1.59 -8.18 11.18
C GLU A 83 -1.80 -6.67 11.26
N LEU A 84 -2.98 -6.26 11.71
CA LEU A 84 -3.31 -4.87 12.00
C LEU A 84 -3.13 -4.62 13.49
N VAL A 85 -2.30 -3.63 13.84
CA VAL A 85 -2.02 -3.26 15.23
C VAL A 85 -2.34 -1.78 15.42
N PHE A 86 -3.26 -1.48 16.31
CA PHE A 86 -3.44 -0.14 16.87
C PHE A 86 -2.72 -0.10 18.21
N GLU A 87 -1.89 0.91 18.43
CA GLU A 87 -1.16 1.07 19.67
C GLU A 87 -1.02 2.56 20.02
N GLY A 88 -1.52 2.92 21.19
CA GLY A 88 -1.57 4.32 21.58
C GLY A 88 -2.30 5.17 20.54
N ALA A 89 -1.66 6.21 20.08
CA ALA A 89 -2.19 7.13 19.08
C ALA A 89 -1.92 6.72 17.62
N GLY A 90 -1.35 5.54 17.37
CA GLY A 90 -0.91 5.12 16.05
C GLY A 90 -1.47 3.79 15.57
N MET A 91 -1.04 3.40 14.37
CA MET A 91 -1.44 2.14 13.72
C MET A 91 -0.29 1.57 12.91
N GLN A 92 -0.23 0.26 12.83
CA GLN A 92 0.69 -0.47 11.97
C GLN A 92 -0.03 -1.62 11.25
N VAL A 93 0.35 -1.83 10.01
CA VAL A 93 0.09 -3.07 9.28
C VAL A 93 1.41 -3.81 9.18
N ARG A 94 1.45 -5.04 9.66
CA ARG A 94 2.66 -5.87 9.71
C ARG A 94 2.50 -7.10 8.84
N GLN A 95 3.62 -7.53 8.25
CA GLN A 95 3.71 -8.79 7.49
C GLN A 95 2.62 -8.94 6.42
N ALA A 96 2.23 -7.84 5.79
CA ALA A 96 1.19 -7.86 4.80
C ALA A 96 1.66 -8.56 3.52
N LYS A 97 0.78 -9.41 2.98
CA LYS A 97 0.94 -10.09 1.69
C LYS A 97 -0.34 -9.93 0.91
N SER A 98 -0.25 -9.82 -0.41
CA SER A 98 -1.43 -9.70 -1.26
C SER A 98 -1.11 -10.09 -2.71
N ILE A 99 -2.12 -10.11 -3.54
CA ILE A 99 -2.00 -10.09 -4.99
C ILE A 99 -2.59 -8.80 -5.52
N LEU A 100 -2.19 -8.41 -6.72
CA LEU A 100 -2.78 -7.27 -7.38
C LEU A 100 -4.14 -7.65 -7.97
N ASP A 101 -5.16 -6.83 -7.77
CA ASP A 101 -6.48 -7.09 -8.36
C ASP A 101 -6.40 -7.03 -9.90
N GLY A 102 -7.05 -7.99 -10.55
CA GLY A 102 -6.99 -8.16 -12.01
C GLY A 102 -5.66 -8.70 -12.56
N ASN A 103 -4.65 -8.96 -11.71
CA ASN A 103 -3.40 -9.63 -12.11
C ASN A 103 -2.76 -10.41 -10.96
N GLU A 104 -3.20 -11.66 -10.75
CA GLU A 104 -2.69 -12.54 -9.68
C GLU A 104 -1.22 -12.94 -9.83
N ARG A 105 -0.60 -12.67 -10.97
CA ARG A 105 0.83 -12.93 -11.20
C ARG A 105 1.72 -11.91 -10.50
N ILE A 106 1.18 -10.72 -10.18
CA ILE A 106 1.89 -9.72 -9.38
C ILE A 106 1.52 -9.93 -7.91
N ARG A 107 2.51 -10.30 -7.12
CA ARG A 107 2.34 -10.65 -5.70
C ARG A 107 3.13 -9.69 -4.82
N VAL A 108 2.48 -9.09 -3.85
CA VAL A 108 3.13 -8.40 -2.74
C VAL A 108 3.60 -9.48 -1.76
N GLU A 109 4.89 -9.73 -1.72
CA GLU A 109 5.50 -10.77 -0.86
C GLU A 109 5.62 -10.30 0.58
N GLN A 110 5.84 -8.99 0.76
CA GLN A 110 5.97 -8.36 2.06
C GLN A 110 5.60 -6.89 1.97
N ALA A 111 4.78 -6.44 2.90
CA ALA A 111 4.55 -5.01 3.09
C ALA A 111 4.35 -4.67 4.57
N THR A 112 4.70 -3.44 4.90
CA THR A 112 4.41 -2.80 6.18
C THR A 112 3.85 -1.42 5.91
N ALA A 113 2.90 -0.97 6.75
CA ALA A 113 2.44 0.40 6.76
C ALA A 113 2.39 0.90 8.20
N THR A 114 2.75 2.16 8.43
CA THR A 114 2.79 2.75 9.76
C THR A 114 2.22 4.16 9.73
N ILE A 115 1.34 4.45 10.68
CA ILE A 115 0.92 5.78 11.08
C ILE A 115 1.36 5.93 12.54
N ALA A 116 2.37 6.73 12.80
CA ALA A 116 2.93 6.88 14.14
C ALA A 116 1.96 7.63 15.09
N ASP A 117 1.24 8.61 14.57
CA ASP A 117 0.28 9.40 15.31
C ASP A 117 -0.84 9.86 14.37
N PHE A 118 -2.09 9.54 14.70
CA PHE A 118 -3.26 9.94 13.92
C PHE A 118 -3.46 11.46 13.84
N ASP A 119 -2.97 12.23 14.81
CA ASP A 119 -3.07 13.70 14.76
C ASP A 119 -2.14 14.31 13.71
N LYS A 120 -1.07 13.60 13.35
CA LYS A 120 -0.10 14.04 12.34
C LYS A 120 -0.21 13.28 11.03
N THR A 121 -1.12 12.40 10.91
CA THR A 121 -1.40 11.42 9.85
C THR A 121 -0.38 11.37 8.70
N GLN A 122 0.79 10.81 9.00
CA GLN A 122 1.82 10.49 8.02
C GLN A 122 1.82 8.98 7.83
N VAL A 123 1.58 8.54 6.61
CA VAL A 123 1.56 7.11 6.26
C VAL A 123 2.89 6.73 5.63
N ILE A 124 3.65 5.87 6.29
CA ILE A 124 4.90 5.32 5.76
C ILE A 124 4.64 3.88 5.34
N VAL A 125 4.90 3.57 4.06
CA VAL A 125 4.75 2.22 3.51
C VAL A 125 6.07 1.72 2.97
N ASN A 126 6.42 0.47 3.29
CA ASN A 126 7.49 -0.27 2.64
C ASN A 126 6.91 -1.57 2.09
N ALA A 127 7.13 -1.85 0.81
CA ALA A 127 6.59 -3.02 0.16
C ALA A 127 7.59 -3.65 -0.81
N GLN A 128 7.48 -4.96 -0.98
CA GLN A 128 8.17 -5.72 -2.00
C GLN A 128 7.14 -6.52 -2.79
N ALA A 129 7.17 -6.37 -4.11
CA ALA A 129 6.28 -7.08 -5.02
C ALA A 129 7.07 -7.79 -6.10
N ARG A 130 6.69 -9.02 -6.41
CA ARG A 130 7.30 -9.85 -7.46
C ARG A 130 6.27 -10.22 -8.51
N GLY A 131 6.72 -10.28 -9.76
CA GLY A 131 5.92 -10.76 -10.87
C GLY A 131 6.59 -10.51 -12.21
N PRO A 132 5.94 -10.89 -13.31
CA PRO A 132 6.44 -10.62 -14.65
C PRO A 132 6.55 -9.11 -14.89
N LEU A 133 7.71 -8.67 -15.36
CA LEU A 133 7.97 -7.25 -15.64
C LEU A 133 6.99 -6.68 -16.68
N ALA A 134 6.61 -7.49 -17.68
CA ALA A 134 5.59 -7.13 -18.65
C ALA A 134 4.24 -6.79 -18.00
N ASP A 135 3.83 -7.57 -17.00
CA ASP A 135 2.58 -7.37 -16.28
C ASP A 135 2.64 -6.12 -15.38
N MET A 136 3.79 -5.87 -14.75
CA MET A 136 4.02 -4.64 -13.98
C MET A 136 3.94 -3.40 -14.88
N LEU A 137 4.57 -3.42 -16.05
CA LEU A 137 4.48 -2.35 -17.04
C LEU A 137 3.04 -2.15 -17.54
N ALA A 138 2.32 -3.24 -17.82
CA ALA A 138 0.92 -3.17 -18.21
C ALA A 138 0.03 -2.55 -17.12
N THR A 139 0.32 -2.84 -15.85
CA THR A 139 -0.36 -2.24 -14.71
C THR A 139 -0.09 -0.74 -14.62
N VAL A 140 1.19 -0.32 -14.74
CA VAL A 140 1.55 1.10 -14.78
C VAL A 140 0.74 1.83 -15.84
N LYS A 141 0.74 1.32 -17.08
CA LYS A 141 0.05 1.95 -18.24
C LYS A 141 -1.46 2.12 -18.04
N ARG A 142 -2.11 1.21 -17.32
CA ARG A 142 -3.57 1.20 -17.11
C ARG A 142 -4.03 2.01 -15.91
N THR A 143 -3.11 2.42 -15.05
CA THR A 143 -3.43 3.04 -13.75
C THR A 143 -2.91 4.48 -13.67
N GLN A 144 -3.29 5.18 -12.61
CA GLN A 144 -2.83 6.54 -12.33
C GLN A 144 -1.29 6.64 -12.19
N VAL A 145 -0.61 5.52 -11.97
CA VAL A 145 0.86 5.45 -11.94
C VAL A 145 1.48 5.94 -13.27
N ASP A 146 0.83 5.69 -14.41
CA ASP A 146 1.28 6.21 -15.72
C ASP A 146 1.37 7.73 -15.74
N THR A 147 0.36 8.40 -15.20
CA THR A 147 0.33 9.87 -15.08
C THR A 147 1.47 10.38 -14.18
N LEU A 148 1.71 9.71 -13.04
CA LEU A 148 2.79 10.07 -12.12
C LEU A 148 4.17 9.88 -12.74
N THR A 149 4.36 8.87 -13.57
CA THR A 149 5.62 8.61 -14.30
C THR A 149 5.73 9.40 -15.61
N ARG A 150 4.78 10.31 -15.89
CA ARG A 150 4.69 11.09 -17.13
C ARG A 150 4.78 10.20 -18.37
N SER A 151 4.16 9.04 -18.32
CA SER A 151 4.15 8.02 -19.38
C SER A 151 5.55 7.59 -19.86
N ALA A 152 6.58 7.74 -19.02
CA ALA A 152 7.96 7.41 -19.36
C ALA A 152 8.14 5.94 -19.80
N MET A 153 7.23 5.06 -19.35
CA MET A 153 7.26 3.63 -19.67
C MET A 153 6.24 3.22 -20.74
N ALA A 154 5.57 4.19 -21.40
CA ALA A 154 4.47 3.91 -22.32
C ALA A 154 4.84 2.97 -23.46
N GLN A 155 6.05 3.10 -23.98
CA GLN A 155 6.55 2.29 -25.11
C GLN A 155 7.47 1.14 -24.67
N THR A 156 7.77 1.03 -23.38
CA THR A 156 8.65 -0.02 -22.86
C THR A 156 7.97 -1.38 -22.94
N VAL A 157 8.69 -2.36 -23.50
CA VAL A 157 8.33 -3.78 -23.53
C VAL A 157 9.41 -4.55 -22.79
N ALA A 158 9.03 -5.51 -21.97
CA ALA A 158 9.97 -6.31 -21.22
C ALA A 158 9.45 -7.73 -20.98
N ASP A 159 10.37 -8.66 -20.78
CA ASP A 159 10.12 -10.05 -20.42
C ASP A 159 10.93 -10.43 -19.18
N GLY A 160 10.52 -11.51 -18.52
CA GLY A 160 11.15 -12.05 -17.32
C GLY A 160 10.51 -11.48 -16.05
N ASP A 161 10.85 -12.09 -14.92
CA ASP A 161 10.36 -11.66 -13.61
C ASP A 161 11.21 -10.52 -13.02
N ALA A 162 10.59 -9.67 -12.24
CA ALA A 162 11.26 -8.61 -11.52
C ALA A 162 10.76 -8.51 -10.06
N LEU A 163 11.60 -7.93 -9.21
CA LEU A 163 11.25 -7.56 -7.84
C LEU A 163 11.18 -6.04 -7.74
N LEU A 164 10.01 -5.52 -7.43
CA LEU A 164 9.78 -4.11 -7.12
C LEU A 164 9.93 -3.90 -5.61
N GLN A 165 10.79 -2.98 -5.21
CA GLN A 165 10.85 -2.43 -3.86
C GLN A 165 10.24 -1.04 -3.89
N LEU A 166 9.27 -0.78 -3.02
CA LEU A 166 8.52 0.47 -2.97
C LEU A 166 8.59 1.07 -1.56
N GLN A 167 8.88 2.36 -1.50
CA GLN A 167 8.80 3.15 -0.29
C GLN A 167 7.91 4.36 -0.54
N LEU A 168 6.92 4.57 0.33
CA LEU A 168 6.02 5.71 0.28
C LEU A 168 6.10 6.45 1.61
N ASP A 169 6.14 7.78 1.52
CA ASP A 169 6.00 8.69 2.65
C ASP A 169 4.89 9.70 2.28
N LEU A 170 3.72 9.52 2.89
CA LEU A 170 2.49 10.18 2.49
C LEU A 170 1.95 11.01 3.67
N PRO A 171 2.27 12.31 3.74
CA PRO A 171 1.60 13.22 4.69
C PRO A 171 0.18 13.52 4.19
N VAL A 172 -0.82 12.90 4.82
CA VAL A 172 -2.22 12.91 4.32
C VAL A 172 -2.81 14.32 4.21
N HIS A 173 -2.41 15.25 5.08
CA HIS A 173 -2.86 16.63 5.02
C HIS A 173 -2.07 17.53 4.03
N HIS A 174 -0.96 17.00 3.48
CA HIS A 174 -0.04 17.71 2.57
C HIS A 174 0.43 16.75 1.47
N MET A 175 -0.50 16.18 0.72
CA MET A 175 -0.23 15.16 -0.31
C MET A 175 0.76 15.63 -1.38
N GLU A 176 0.87 16.93 -1.60
CA GLU A 176 1.86 17.54 -2.50
C GLU A 176 3.32 17.35 -2.03
N GLN A 177 3.52 17.03 -0.74
CA GLN A 177 4.83 16.73 -0.14
C GLN A 177 5.13 15.22 -0.11
N SER A 178 4.28 14.41 -0.69
CA SER A 178 4.46 12.96 -0.74
C SER A 178 5.76 12.57 -1.45
N LYS A 179 6.45 11.59 -0.88
CA LYS A 179 7.67 11.02 -1.45
C LYS A 179 7.40 9.58 -1.86
N VAL A 180 7.75 9.26 -3.09
CA VAL A 180 7.65 7.91 -3.64
C VAL A 180 9.03 7.51 -4.15
N ALA A 181 9.56 6.41 -3.64
CA ALA A 181 10.77 5.79 -4.14
C ALA A 181 10.46 4.35 -4.58
N GLY A 182 10.82 4.03 -5.81
CA GLY A 182 10.69 2.69 -6.37
C GLY A 182 12.02 2.20 -6.91
N LYS A 183 12.33 0.93 -6.68
CA LYS A 183 13.52 0.26 -7.21
C LYS A 183 13.12 -1.08 -7.80
N VAL A 184 13.42 -1.29 -9.06
CA VAL A 184 13.15 -2.54 -9.76
C VAL A 184 14.44 -3.34 -9.86
N LEU A 185 14.46 -4.55 -9.30
CA LEU A 185 15.58 -5.49 -9.41
C LEU A 185 15.31 -6.45 -10.56
N LEU A 186 16.24 -6.49 -11.50
CA LEU A 186 16.20 -7.27 -12.72
C LEU A 186 17.17 -8.44 -12.61
N ALA A 187 16.75 -9.62 -13.09
CA ALA A 187 17.51 -10.87 -12.99
C ALA A 187 17.55 -11.59 -14.35
N GLY A 188 18.21 -11.00 -15.32
CA GLY A 188 18.31 -11.56 -16.68
C GLY A 188 17.14 -11.20 -17.59
N ASN A 189 16.49 -10.09 -17.32
CA ASN A 189 15.35 -9.61 -18.11
C ASN A 189 15.76 -9.21 -19.54
N ARG A 190 14.76 -9.21 -20.41
CA ARG A 190 14.84 -8.64 -21.76
C ARG A 190 14.02 -7.36 -21.76
N ILE A 191 14.60 -6.25 -22.22
CA ILE A 191 13.93 -4.93 -22.20
C ILE A 191 14.17 -4.22 -23.53
N GLN A 192 13.10 -3.60 -24.04
CA GLN A 192 13.12 -2.65 -25.14
C GLN A 192 12.43 -1.38 -24.68
N PHE A 193 13.14 -0.29 -24.54
CA PHE A 193 12.61 0.95 -23.99
C PHE A 193 11.71 1.72 -24.97
N HIS A 194 11.96 1.57 -26.28
CA HIS A 194 11.22 2.23 -27.36
C HIS A 194 11.19 1.32 -28.58
N GLY A 195 10.17 1.44 -29.43
CA GLY A 195 9.99 0.58 -30.60
C GLY A 195 11.20 0.54 -31.55
N ASP A 196 11.90 1.65 -31.70
CA ASP A 196 13.08 1.79 -32.53
C ASP A 196 14.41 1.53 -31.80
N ALA A 197 14.36 1.33 -30.47
CA ALA A 197 15.55 1.05 -29.68
C ALA A 197 15.94 -0.43 -29.79
N PRO A 198 17.26 -0.76 -29.72
CA PRO A 198 17.69 -2.13 -29.69
C PRO A 198 17.15 -2.85 -28.44
N VAL A 199 16.87 -4.15 -28.62
CA VAL A 199 16.48 -5.02 -27.49
C VAL A 199 17.71 -5.36 -26.67
N VAL A 200 17.71 -4.98 -25.41
CA VAL A 200 18.74 -5.36 -24.44
C VAL A 200 18.35 -6.68 -23.78
N LYS A 201 19.24 -7.68 -23.82
CA LYS A 201 19.02 -9.01 -23.24
C LYS A 201 19.87 -9.20 -22.00
N GLN A 202 19.43 -10.11 -21.12
CA GLN A 202 20.13 -10.49 -19.88
C GLN A 202 20.43 -9.28 -18.98
N VAL A 203 19.50 -8.34 -18.91
CA VAL A 203 19.62 -7.15 -18.06
C VAL A 203 19.55 -7.59 -16.60
N THR A 204 20.59 -7.28 -15.84
CA THR A 204 20.69 -7.52 -14.40
C THR A 204 21.00 -6.23 -13.67
N GLY A 205 20.61 -6.15 -12.40
CA GLY A 205 20.88 -4.98 -11.58
C GLY A 205 19.59 -4.29 -11.12
N ALA A 206 19.71 -3.03 -10.78
CA ALA A 206 18.61 -2.24 -10.23
C ALA A 206 18.41 -0.93 -11.01
N VAL A 207 17.18 -0.59 -11.21
CA VAL A 207 16.70 0.66 -11.82
C VAL A 207 15.78 1.38 -10.85
#